data_f1358bc663a22e317599b77ee56e2bb4
#
_entry.id   f1358bc663a22e317599b77ee56e2bb4
#
_cell.length_a   1.000
_cell.length_b   1.000
_cell.length_c   1.000
_cell.angle_alpha   90.00
_cell.angle_beta   90.00
_cell.angle_gamma   90.00
#
_symmetry.space_group_name_H-M   'P 1'
#
loop_
_entity.id
_entity.type
_entity.pdbx_description
1 polymer ?
#
loop_
_entity_poly.entity_id
_entity_poly.type
_entity_poly.pdbx_seq_one_letter_code
_entity_poly.pdbx_strand_id
1 'polypeptide(L)'
;MKDIKNLKIAYIGGGSRGWARNLINDLAKEPLLAGEVALYDIDLEGARMNEKIGNDLSAREDIAGKWNYKVYEKIDDALTGADFVVISILPGTFDEMESDVHTPEKYGIYQPVGDSTGPGGIVRALRCLPMFEEFAIAIKNNCPNAWVINFTNPMTMCVRTLYKVFPEIKAFGCCHEVFGTQKLLAKVLKDTYDLDVPREDIIVNIVGINHFTFLTEAKYKGMDLFPIYKKYVDEHPEGIGEPIDPDHWANAPFMCTHKVKFDLFKRYGAIAAAGDRHLVEFCPGKWYLKDIDTIRSFGFTLTSVQWRKNDLVNRKKVTLDNYNGKPFELRETGEETVLQIKALLGLGNIVTNVNIPNKGQIENLPIDAVVETNAFFSGDSLKPVHAGKVEPALNALFERIVEEQETVCDAALTGDYEKAFVAFVNNPNVCLGFEDARNLFNEMLENTKKYLPHYDRYLKQLN
;
A
#
# COMPACT_ATOMS: atom_id res chain seq x y z
N MET A 1 7.62 4.64 30.84
CA MET A 1 6.38 4.57 30.06
C MET A 1 6.24 5.91 29.36
N LYS A 2 5.99 5.95 28.05
CA LYS A 2 5.78 7.22 27.34
C LYS A 2 4.54 7.92 27.91
N ASP A 3 4.54 9.25 27.91
CA ASP A 3 3.36 10.02 28.29
C ASP A 3 2.35 10.01 27.10
N ILE A 4 1.30 9.22 27.24
CA ILE A 4 0.28 9.02 26.20
C ILE A 4 -0.58 10.28 25.96
N LYS A 5 -0.45 11.29 26.80
CA LYS A 5 -1.14 12.59 26.66
C LYS A 5 -0.25 13.68 26.07
N ASN A 6 1.03 13.36 25.80
CA ASN A 6 2.00 14.29 25.22
C ASN A 6 2.82 13.62 24.11
N LEU A 7 2.13 12.92 23.22
CA LEU A 7 2.75 12.24 22.08
C LEU A 7 3.06 13.22 20.96
N LYS A 8 4.09 12.90 20.17
CA LYS A 8 4.35 13.58 18.89
C LYS A 8 4.29 12.58 17.74
N ILE A 9 3.36 12.81 16.80
CA ILE A 9 3.23 12.06 15.55
C ILE A 9 3.68 12.96 14.43
N ALA A 10 4.83 12.68 13.79
CA ALA A 10 5.25 13.36 12.58
C ALA A 10 4.59 12.71 11.36
N TYR A 11 3.95 13.51 10.51
CA TYR A 11 3.28 13.04 9.31
C TYR A 11 3.95 13.60 8.05
N ILE A 12 4.71 12.75 7.34
CA ILE A 12 5.31 13.07 6.04
C ILE A 12 4.25 12.81 4.96
N GLY A 13 3.81 13.86 4.28
CA GLY A 13 2.64 13.88 3.41
C GLY A 13 1.41 14.50 4.07
N GLY A 14 1.63 15.39 5.05
CA GLY A 14 0.60 16.03 5.87
C GLY A 14 -0.38 16.93 5.10
N GLY A 15 -0.07 17.30 3.85
CA GLY A 15 -0.96 18.00 2.92
C GLY A 15 -1.96 17.09 2.18
N SER A 16 -1.91 15.78 2.38
CA SER A 16 -2.81 14.83 1.71
C SER A 16 -4.28 15.14 1.99
N ARG A 17 -5.09 15.18 0.91
CA ARG A 17 -6.56 15.37 0.98
C ARG A 17 -7.31 14.06 1.27
N GLY A 18 -6.59 12.97 1.47
CA GLY A 18 -7.15 11.65 1.77
C GLY A 18 -6.55 11.05 3.04
N TRP A 19 -5.34 10.51 2.93
CA TRP A 19 -4.71 9.72 4.01
C TRP A 19 -4.46 10.50 5.30
N ALA A 20 -3.94 11.75 5.22
CA ALA A 20 -3.77 12.57 6.42
C ALA A 20 -5.11 12.83 7.11
N ARG A 21 -6.19 13.00 6.34
CA ARG A 21 -7.54 13.22 6.88
C ARG A 21 -8.14 11.95 7.50
N ASN A 22 -7.75 10.76 7.04
CA ASN A 22 -8.13 9.51 7.71
C ASN A 22 -7.48 9.44 9.10
N LEU A 23 -6.19 9.76 9.23
CA LEU A 23 -5.55 9.78 10.54
C LEU A 23 -6.16 10.84 11.47
N ILE A 24 -6.45 12.06 10.96
CA ILE A 24 -7.17 13.11 11.72
C ILE A 24 -8.51 12.58 12.24
N ASN A 25 -9.28 11.88 11.39
CA ASN A 25 -10.56 11.26 11.75
C ASN A 25 -10.41 10.22 12.88
N ASP A 26 -9.42 9.32 12.74
CA ASP A 26 -9.27 8.20 13.67
C ASP A 26 -8.71 8.67 15.02
N LEU A 27 -7.79 9.64 15.02
CA LEU A 27 -7.29 10.28 16.24
C LEU A 27 -8.39 11.08 16.95
N ALA A 28 -9.32 11.71 16.24
CA ALA A 28 -10.45 12.43 16.82
C ALA A 28 -11.41 11.51 17.60
N LYS A 29 -11.45 10.23 17.25
CA LYS A 29 -12.29 9.21 17.91
C LYS A 29 -11.62 8.56 19.13
N GLU A 30 -10.30 8.75 19.33
CA GLU A 30 -9.54 8.06 20.35
C GLU A 30 -9.32 8.91 21.63
N PRO A 31 -10.01 8.62 22.74
CA PRO A 31 -9.96 9.44 23.94
C PRO A 31 -8.71 9.25 24.80
N LEU A 32 -8.00 8.12 24.64
CA LEU A 32 -6.86 7.79 25.50
C LEU A 32 -5.58 8.52 25.10
N LEU A 33 -5.45 8.88 23.82
CA LEU A 33 -4.26 9.49 23.28
C LEU A 33 -4.44 10.99 23.08
N ALA A 34 -3.38 11.76 23.28
CA ALA A 34 -3.33 13.19 22.97
C ALA A 34 -1.89 13.64 22.69
N GLY A 35 -1.73 14.81 22.08
CA GLY A 35 -0.42 15.38 21.80
C GLY A 35 -0.40 16.25 20.56
N GLU A 36 0.71 16.23 19.83
CA GLU A 36 0.93 16.99 18.61
C GLU A 36 0.96 16.08 17.37
N VAL A 37 0.30 16.50 16.31
CA VAL A 37 0.50 15.96 14.96
C VAL A 37 1.30 17.00 14.16
N ALA A 38 2.58 16.72 13.94
CA ALA A 38 3.51 17.57 13.19
C ALA A 38 3.37 17.26 11.68
N LEU A 39 2.69 18.13 10.94
CA LEU A 39 2.42 17.97 9.52
C LEU A 39 3.58 18.52 8.68
N TYR A 40 4.20 17.69 7.88
CA TYR A 40 5.19 18.09 6.89
C TYR A 40 4.75 17.67 5.49
N ASP A 41 4.79 18.58 4.54
CA ASP A 41 4.50 18.33 3.13
C ASP A 41 5.18 19.41 2.25
N ILE A 42 5.51 19.04 1.01
CA ILE A 42 5.92 20.02 -0.01
C ILE A 42 4.74 20.90 -0.46
N ASP A 43 3.48 20.40 -0.33
CA ASP A 43 2.25 21.17 -0.48
C ASP A 43 1.88 21.82 0.87
N LEU A 44 2.58 22.91 1.20
CA LEU A 44 2.36 23.65 2.43
C LEU A 44 0.93 24.21 2.56
N GLU A 45 0.28 24.57 1.44
CA GLU A 45 -1.10 25.04 1.46
C GLU A 45 -2.03 23.92 1.96
N GLY A 46 -1.88 22.72 1.40
CA GLY A 46 -2.63 21.55 1.85
C GLY A 46 -2.40 21.19 3.30
N ALA A 47 -1.15 21.26 3.75
CA ALA A 47 -0.80 21.00 5.14
C ALA A 47 -1.43 22.03 6.09
N ARG A 48 -1.41 23.32 5.76
CA ARG A 48 -2.07 24.39 6.54
C ARG A 48 -3.59 24.26 6.57
N MET A 49 -4.22 23.78 5.48
CA MET A 49 -5.64 23.46 5.49
C MET A 49 -5.93 22.31 6.48
N ASN A 50 -5.14 21.24 6.46
CA ASN A 50 -5.30 20.10 7.38
C ASN A 50 -5.00 20.50 8.84
N GLU A 51 -4.01 21.38 9.10
CA GLU A 51 -3.75 21.95 10.43
C GLU A 51 -5.00 22.64 10.99
N LYS A 52 -5.60 23.56 10.22
CA LYS A 52 -6.81 24.26 10.66
C LYS A 52 -7.98 23.29 10.86
N ILE A 53 -8.22 22.39 9.91
CA ILE A 53 -9.32 21.42 9.99
C ILE A 53 -9.14 20.50 11.22
N GLY A 54 -7.92 20.01 11.47
CA GLY A 54 -7.64 19.17 12.63
C GLY A 54 -7.81 19.91 13.96
N ASN A 55 -7.36 21.16 14.06
CA ASN A 55 -7.52 21.98 15.24
C ASN A 55 -8.97 22.38 15.47
N ASP A 56 -9.72 22.77 14.44
CA ASP A 56 -11.15 23.06 14.53
C ASP A 56 -11.93 21.81 14.99
N LEU A 57 -11.57 20.63 14.48
CA LEU A 57 -12.16 19.36 14.89
C LEU A 57 -11.87 19.06 16.37
N SER A 58 -10.61 19.20 16.81
CA SER A 58 -10.20 18.97 18.20
C SER A 58 -10.84 19.95 19.19
N ALA A 59 -11.23 21.14 18.75
CA ALA A 59 -11.90 22.14 19.58
C ALA A 59 -13.37 21.81 19.86
N ARG A 60 -14.01 20.94 19.06
CA ARG A 60 -15.41 20.55 19.23
C ARG A 60 -15.61 19.76 20.52
N GLU A 61 -16.74 20.01 21.21
CA GLU A 61 -17.08 19.33 22.47
C GLU A 61 -17.39 17.83 22.30
N ASP A 62 -17.97 17.47 21.14
CA ASP A 62 -18.36 16.09 20.82
C ASP A 62 -17.19 15.19 20.40
N ILE A 63 -15.97 15.73 20.30
CA ILE A 63 -14.76 15.00 19.88
C ILE A 63 -14.00 14.50 21.11
N ALA A 64 -13.76 13.18 21.13
CA ALA A 64 -13.09 12.50 22.22
C ALA A 64 -11.56 12.72 22.23
N GLY A 65 -10.92 12.62 21.07
CA GLY A 65 -9.49 12.78 20.91
C GLY A 65 -9.08 14.25 20.79
N LYS A 66 -8.12 14.68 21.59
CA LYS A 66 -7.66 16.09 21.63
C LYS A 66 -6.22 16.19 21.15
N TRP A 67 -6.03 16.68 19.94
CA TRP A 67 -4.75 16.79 19.28
C TRP A 67 -4.48 18.24 18.84
N ASN A 68 -3.22 18.66 18.91
CA ASN A 68 -2.73 19.91 18.35
C ASN A 68 -2.07 19.62 17.00
N TYR A 69 -2.61 20.13 15.91
CA TYR A 69 -2.04 19.98 14.57
C TYR A 69 -1.18 21.20 14.27
N LYS A 70 0.06 20.96 13.79
CA LYS A 70 1.00 22.03 13.48
C LYS A 70 1.80 21.72 12.23
N VAL A 71 1.87 22.67 11.30
CA VAL A 71 2.67 22.58 10.09
C VAL A 71 4.11 22.95 10.37
N TYR A 72 5.03 22.17 9.80
CA TYR A 72 6.46 22.42 9.78
C TYR A 72 6.96 22.52 8.34
N GLU A 73 7.77 23.55 8.05
CA GLU A 73 8.32 23.79 6.72
C GLU A 73 9.59 22.96 6.44
N LYS A 74 10.23 22.43 7.51
CA LYS A 74 11.40 21.57 7.42
C LYS A 74 11.10 20.20 8.02
N ILE A 75 11.53 19.15 7.34
CA ILE A 75 11.33 17.78 7.79
C ILE A 75 12.00 17.51 9.14
N ASP A 76 13.19 18.05 9.36
CA ASP A 76 13.93 17.88 10.62
C ASP A 76 13.16 18.43 11.82
N ASP A 77 12.53 19.60 11.66
CA ASP A 77 11.74 20.22 12.73
C ASP A 77 10.46 19.41 13.02
N ALA A 78 9.84 18.84 11.99
CA ALA A 78 8.69 17.94 12.17
C ALA A 78 9.08 16.65 12.92
N LEU A 79 10.22 16.06 12.55
CA LEU A 79 10.69 14.79 13.10
C LEU A 79 11.29 14.91 14.49
N THR A 80 11.88 16.06 14.85
CA THR A 80 12.55 16.23 16.15
C THR A 80 11.63 15.87 17.32
N GLY A 81 12.02 14.83 18.08
CA GLY A 81 11.27 14.34 19.24
C GLY A 81 9.99 13.56 18.91
N ALA A 82 9.79 13.14 17.67
CA ALA A 82 8.63 12.32 17.29
C ALA A 82 8.68 10.93 17.96
N ASP A 83 7.52 10.47 18.46
CA ASP A 83 7.31 9.12 18.95
C ASP A 83 6.91 8.17 17.83
N PHE A 84 6.16 8.70 16.87
CA PHE A 84 5.71 7.99 15.66
C PHE A 84 5.95 8.85 14.43
N VAL A 85 6.28 8.20 13.33
CA VAL A 85 6.37 8.83 12.00
C VAL A 85 5.42 8.10 11.07
N VAL A 86 4.52 8.82 10.43
CA VAL A 86 3.64 8.30 9.39
C VAL A 86 4.13 8.82 8.04
N ILE A 87 4.30 7.92 7.07
CA ILE A 87 4.72 8.28 5.70
C ILE A 87 3.59 7.92 4.73
N SER A 88 3.04 8.94 4.05
CA SER A 88 2.02 8.74 3.02
C SER A 88 2.14 9.82 1.96
N ILE A 89 2.94 9.55 0.93
CA ILE A 89 3.21 10.47 -0.17
C ILE A 89 2.78 9.90 -1.52
N LEU A 90 2.55 10.81 -2.49
CA LEU A 90 2.51 10.49 -3.90
C LEU A 90 3.85 10.92 -4.51
N PRO A 91 4.71 9.99 -4.98
CA PRO A 91 5.99 10.37 -5.58
C PRO A 91 5.79 10.98 -6.97
N GLY A 92 5.84 12.30 -7.04
CA GLY A 92 5.43 13.09 -8.20
C GLY A 92 3.99 13.57 -8.09
N THR A 93 3.31 13.63 -9.23
CA THR A 93 1.91 14.02 -9.37
C THR A 93 1.10 12.94 -10.09
N PHE A 94 -0.18 13.21 -10.35
CA PHE A 94 -0.96 12.32 -11.22
C PHE A 94 -0.54 12.40 -12.70
N ASP A 95 0.29 13.36 -13.13
CA ASP A 95 0.82 13.38 -14.48
C ASP A 95 1.93 12.33 -14.64
N GLU A 96 2.82 12.18 -13.65
CA GLU A 96 3.79 11.09 -13.62
C GLU A 96 3.09 9.73 -13.50
N MET A 97 2.03 9.64 -12.67
CA MET A 97 1.23 8.42 -12.58
C MET A 97 0.52 8.09 -13.90
N GLU A 98 0.09 9.08 -14.67
CA GLU A 98 -0.48 8.87 -16.00
C GLU A 98 0.54 8.23 -16.95
N SER A 99 1.80 8.66 -16.90
CA SER A 99 2.88 7.98 -17.62
C SER A 99 3.09 6.55 -17.13
N ASP A 100 3.13 6.34 -15.80
CA ASP A 100 3.33 5.01 -15.22
C ASP A 100 2.27 4.01 -15.70
N VAL A 101 1.01 4.42 -15.75
CA VAL A 101 -0.13 3.54 -16.05
C VAL A 101 -0.40 3.44 -17.56
N HIS A 102 -0.38 4.58 -18.29
CA HIS A 102 -0.92 4.65 -19.64
C HIS A 102 0.15 4.65 -20.76
N THR A 103 1.43 4.99 -20.46
CA THR A 103 2.48 4.85 -21.48
C THR A 103 2.66 3.40 -21.94
N PRO A 104 2.66 2.38 -21.04
CA PRO A 104 2.77 0.98 -21.43
C PRO A 104 1.63 0.46 -22.32
N GLU A 105 0.45 1.09 -22.30
CA GLU A 105 -0.69 0.72 -23.14
C GLU A 105 -0.38 0.83 -24.65
N LYS A 106 0.53 1.76 -25.04
CA LYS A 106 1.03 1.89 -26.41
C LYS A 106 1.70 0.63 -26.93
N TYR A 107 2.20 -0.20 -26.00
CA TYR A 107 2.88 -1.45 -26.24
C TYR A 107 2.03 -2.68 -25.89
N GLY A 108 0.73 -2.48 -25.66
CA GLY A 108 -0.20 -3.55 -25.30
C GLY A 108 -0.03 -4.08 -23.86
N ILE A 109 0.55 -3.30 -22.97
CA ILE A 109 0.70 -3.62 -21.54
C ILE A 109 -0.32 -2.82 -20.74
N TYR A 110 -1.28 -3.52 -20.13
CA TYR A 110 -2.32 -2.92 -19.30
C TYR A 110 -1.98 -3.05 -17.81
N GLN A 111 -2.23 -2.01 -17.05
CA GLN A 111 -1.98 -1.95 -15.60
C GLN A 111 -3.19 -1.38 -14.88
N PRO A 112 -3.98 -2.20 -14.16
CA PRO A 112 -5.14 -1.72 -13.41
C PRO A 112 -4.82 -0.73 -12.30
N VAL A 113 -3.59 -0.76 -11.77
CA VAL A 113 -3.10 0.09 -10.67
C VAL A 113 -1.77 0.77 -11.00
N GLY A 114 -0.76 0.00 -11.43
CA GLY A 114 0.55 0.49 -11.88
C GLY A 114 1.41 1.17 -10.80
N ASP A 115 1.26 0.80 -9.53
CA ASP A 115 1.95 1.48 -8.44
C ASP A 115 2.94 0.62 -7.63
N SER A 116 2.90 -0.70 -7.79
CA SER A 116 3.66 -1.65 -6.94
C SER A 116 4.56 -2.59 -7.72
N THR A 117 4.24 -2.91 -8.95
CA THR A 117 4.98 -3.81 -9.86
C THR A 117 4.72 -3.42 -11.31
N GLY A 118 5.26 -4.16 -12.27
CA GLY A 118 5.14 -3.85 -13.69
C GLY A 118 5.94 -2.62 -14.10
N PRO A 119 5.83 -2.21 -15.36
CA PRO A 119 6.50 -1.01 -15.87
C PRO A 119 6.28 0.22 -14.98
N GLY A 120 5.03 0.48 -14.60
CA GLY A 120 4.67 1.63 -13.79
C GLY A 120 5.26 1.56 -12.39
N GLY A 121 5.12 0.43 -11.70
CA GLY A 121 5.64 0.23 -10.34
C GLY A 121 7.16 0.37 -10.27
N ILE A 122 7.89 -0.13 -11.29
CA ILE A 122 9.35 -0.02 -11.38
C ILE A 122 9.77 1.45 -11.56
N VAL A 123 9.22 2.16 -12.57
CA VAL A 123 9.58 3.57 -12.80
C VAL A 123 9.17 4.45 -11.63
N ARG A 124 8.01 4.17 -11.01
CA ARG A 124 7.59 4.85 -9.78
C ARG A 124 8.58 4.61 -8.63
N ALA A 125 9.10 3.39 -8.47
CA ALA A 125 10.12 3.08 -7.47
C ALA A 125 11.40 3.90 -7.68
N LEU A 126 11.88 4.03 -8.91
CA LEU A 126 13.06 4.85 -9.23
C LEU A 126 12.92 6.32 -8.80
N ARG A 127 11.68 6.84 -8.71
CA ARG A 127 11.38 8.19 -8.18
C ARG A 127 11.21 8.19 -6.67
N CYS A 128 10.56 7.17 -6.14
CA CYS A 128 10.12 7.11 -4.75
C CYS A 128 11.25 6.76 -3.78
N LEU A 129 12.08 5.77 -4.13
CA LEU A 129 13.05 5.20 -3.19
C LEU A 129 14.15 6.18 -2.77
N PRO A 130 14.68 7.06 -3.65
CA PRO A 130 15.59 8.12 -3.19
C PRO A 130 14.95 9.07 -2.18
N MET A 131 13.64 9.36 -2.27
CA MET A 131 12.94 10.14 -1.24
C MET A 131 12.89 9.37 0.10
N PHE A 132 12.69 8.05 0.05
CA PHE A 132 12.70 7.19 1.23
C PHE A 132 14.10 7.07 1.86
N GLU A 133 15.17 7.14 1.07
CA GLU A 133 16.54 7.28 1.57
C GLU A 133 16.69 8.56 2.38
N GLU A 134 16.24 9.71 1.84
CA GLU A 134 16.26 11.00 2.55
C GLU A 134 15.44 10.93 3.84
N PHE A 135 14.25 10.32 3.81
CA PHE A 135 13.41 10.16 5.02
C PHE A 135 14.09 9.28 6.06
N ALA A 136 14.71 8.17 5.67
CA ALA A 136 15.42 7.28 6.59
C ALA A 136 16.59 7.99 7.28
N ILE A 137 17.36 8.80 6.54
CA ILE A 137 18.46 9.62 7.06
C ILE A 137 17.91 10.67 8.04
N ALA A 138 16.85 11.39 7.67
CA ALA A 138 16.23 12.39 8.52
C ALA A 138 15.67 11.78 9.83
N ILE A 139 15.00 10.62 9.74
CA ILE A 139 14.49 9.88 10.91
C ILE A 139 15.64 9.44 11.81
N LYS A 140 16.72 8.87 11.24
CA LYS A 140 17.91 8.45 11.98
C LYS A 140 18.52 9.60 12.78
N ASN A 141 18.54 10.80 12.20
CA ASN A 141 19.16 11.98 12.83
C ASN A 141 18.26 12.64 13.89
N ASN A 142 16.93 12.65 13.70
CA ASN A 142 16.03 13.46 14.52
C ASN A 142 15.14 12.66 15.47
N CYS A 143 14.81 11.40 15.15
CA CYS A 143 13.94 10.55 15.99
C CYS A 143 14.25 9.04 15.82
N PRO A 144 15.49 8.57 16.08
CA PRO A 144 15.93 7.20 15.78
C PRO A 144 15.16 6.10 16.53
N ASN A 145 14.43 6.44 17.58
CA ASN A 145 13.65 5.50 18.38
C ASN A 145 12.14 5.50 18.03
N ALA A 146 11.72 6.36 17.09
CA ALA A 146 10.32 6.43 16.66
C ALA A 146 9.90 5.16 15.91
N TRP A 147 8.62 4.79 16.03
CA TRP A 147 8.01 3.83 15.14
C TRP A 147 7.58 4.50 13.83
N VAL A 148 7.95 3.89 12.71
CA VAL A 148 7.64 4.40 11.37
C VAL A 148 6.57 3.55 10.72
N ILE A 149 5.48 4.19 10.31
CA ILE A 149 4.30 3.56 9.70
C ILE A 149 4.20 4.05 8.25
N ASN A 150 4.42 3.15 7.29
CA ASN A 150 4.38 3.50 5.88
C ASN A 150 3.07 3.08 5.21
N PHE A 151 2.47 4.02 4.46
CA PHE A 151 1.32 3.79 3.57
C PHE A 151 1.65 3.99 2.09
N THR A 152 2.86 4.43 1.78
CA THR A 152 3.27 4.75 0.42
C THR A 152 3.59 3.49 -0.37
N ASN A 153 3.12 3.44 -1.63
CA ASN A 153 3.49 2.43 -2.62
C ASN A 153 4.59 2.96 -3.58
N PRO A 154 5.47 2.07 -4.02
CA PRO A 154 5.50 0.60 -3.82
C PRO A 154 5.94 0.20 -2.42
N MET A 155 5.01 -0.31 -1.62
CA MET A 155 5.17 -0.47 -0.16
C MET A 155 6.36 -1.36 0.23
N THR A 156 6.48 -2.53 -0.39
CA THR A 156 7.57 -3.47 -0.11
C THR A 156 8.93 -2.81 -0.29
N MET A 157 9.14 -2.15 -1.44
CA MET A 157 10.40 -1.49 -1.77
C MET A 157 10.64 -0.25 -0.89
N CYS A 158 9.60 0.51 -0.55
CA CYS A 158 9.69 1.64 0.39
C CYS A 158 10.17 1.18 1.78
N VAL A 159 9.53 0.16 2.35
CA VAL A 159 9.94 -0.40 3.65
C VAL A 159 11.35 -1.00 3.56
N ARG A 160 11.66 -1.72 2.47
CA ARG A 160 13.00 -2.27 2.25
C ARG A 160 14.08 -1.18 2.24
N THR A 161 13.82 -0.06 1.57
CA THR A 161 14.74 1.08 1.50
C THR A 161 15.00 1.67 2.89
N LEU A 162 13.96 1.85 3.71
CA LEU A 162 14.12 2.32 5.10
C LEU A 162 15.12 1.44 5.86
N TYR A 163 15.00 0.11 5.78
CA TYR A 163 15.91 -0.83 6.45
C TYR A 163 17.29 -0.91 5.79
N LYS A 164 17.43 -0.73 4.48
CA LYS A 164 18.75 -0.67 3.81
C LYS A 164 19.56 0.54 4.27
N VAL A 165 18.91 1.68 4.48
CA VAL A 165 19.57 2.95 4.86
C VAL A 165 19.76 3.07 6.36
N PHE A 166 18.80 2.60 7.14
CA PHE A 166 18.84 2.63 8.60
C PHE A 166 18.41 1.25 9.17
N PRO A 167 19.35 0.28 9.27
CA PRO A 167 19.04 -1.10 9.68
C PRO A 167 18.33 -1.25 11.02
N GLU A 168 18.54 -0.33 11.97
CA GLU A 168 17.94 -0.33 13.31
C GLU A 168 16.57 0.35 13.36
N ILE A 169 16.05 0.84 12.24
CA ILE A 169 14.77 1.53 12.17
C ILE A 169 13.63 0.61 12.65
N LYS A 170 12.71 1.17 13.41
CA LYS A 170 11.48 0.48 13.81
C LYS A 170 10.39 0.81 12.79
N ALA A 171 10.35 0.13 11.64
CA ALA A 171 9.43 0.46 10.55
C ALA A 171 8.56 -0.72 10.14
N PHE A 172 7.34 -0.42 9.72
CA PHE A 172 6.43 -1.37 9.08
C PHE A 172 5.51 -0.67 8.07
N GLY A 173 5.02 -1.43 7.09
CA GLY A 173 4.04 -0.95 6.13
C GLY A 173 2.64 -1.48 6.43
N CYS A 174 1.63 -0.64 6.27
CA CYS A 174 0.22 -1.00 6.46
C CYS A 174 -0.52 -1.05 5.13
N CYS A 175 -1.21 -2.17 4.89
CA CYS A 175 -2.09 -2.35 3.74
C CYS A 175 -3.40 -3.01 4.18
N HIS A 176 -4.54 -2.52 3.68
CA HIS A 176 -5.88 -3.01 4.03
C HIS A 176 -6.44 -4.04 3.01
N GLU A 177 -5.67 -4.46 2.01
CA GLU A 177 -6.13 -5.39 0.97
C GLU A 177 -6.55 -6.76 1.56
N VAL A 178 -5.84 -7.24 2.57
CA VAL A 178 -6.20 -8.49 3.30
C VAL A 178 -7.58 -8.36 3.95
N PHE A 179 -7.92 -7.19 4.47
CA PHE A 179 -9.23 -6.93 5.09
C PHE A 179 -10.38 -7.12 4.10
N GLY A 180 -10.15 -6.76 2.83
CA GLY A 180 -11.12 -7.03 1.75
C GLY A 180 -11.39 -8.53 1.58
N THR A 181 -10.38 -9.38 1.73
CA THR A 181 -10.54 -10.84 1.64
C THR A 181 -11.18 -11.42 2.90
N GLN A 182 -10.89 -10.90 4.10
CA GLN A 182 -11.63 -11.28 5.31
C GLN A 182 -13.12 -10.91 5.19
N LYS A 183 -13.46 -9.73 4.62
CA LYS A 183 -14.85 -9.36 4.32
C LYS A 183 -15.50 -10.29 3.30
N LEU A 184 -14.74 -10.74 2.29
CA LEU A 184 -15.21 -11.76 1.34
C LEU A 184 -15.53 -13.07 2.06
N LEU A 185 -14.67 -13.54 2.98
CA LEU A 185 -14.92 -14.75 3.78
C LEU A 185 -16.14 -14.58 4.71
N ALA A 186 -16.33 -13.41 5.29
CA ALA A 186 -17.53 -13.07 6.06
C ALA A 186 -18.79 -13.14 5.18
N LYS A 187 -18.72 -12.63 3.94
CA LYS A 187 -19.81 -12.77 2.96
C LYS A 187 -20.07 -14.23 2.60
N VAL A 188 -19.03 -15.04 2.40
CA VAL A 188 -19.18 -16.49 2.15
C VAL A 188 -19.92 -17.17 3.30
N LEU A 189 -19.61 -16.83 4.55
CA LEU A 189 -20.32 -17.35 5.71
C LEU A 189 -21.78 -16.87 5.77
N LYS A 190 -22.02 -15.60 5.41
CA LYS A 190 -23.40 -15.05 5.34
C LYS A 190 -24.22 -15.76 4.27
N ASP A 191 -23.67 -15.89 3.07
CA ASP A 191 -24.37 -16.51 1.93
C ASP A 191 -24.64 -18.01 2.15
N THR A 192 -23.71 -18.73 2.83
CA THR A 192 -23.80 -20.18 3.01
C THR A 192 -24.59 -20.59 4.25
N TYR A 193 -24.47 -19.86 5.35
CA TYR A 193 -25.00 -20.25 6.66
C TYR A 193 -25.86 -19.18 7.34
N ASP A 194 -26.13 -18.04 6.68
CA ASP A 194 -26.80 -16.85 7.25
C ASP A 194 -26.11 -16.30 8.51
N LEU A 195 -24.76 -16.42 8.59
CA LEU A 195 -23.97 -15.92 9.70
C LEU A 195 -23.41 -14.53 9.41
N ASP A 196 -23.83 -13.53 10.18
CA ASP A 196 -23.22 -12.20 10.17
C ASP A 196 -21.98 -12.19 11.06
N VAL A 197 -20.81 -12.06 10.44
CA VAL A 197 -19.50 -12.15 11.10
C VAL A 197 -18.70 -10.89 10.79
N PRO A 198 -18.19 -10.17 11.79
CA PRO A 198 -17.22 -9.10 11.55
C PRO A 198 -15.90 -9.70 11.02
N ARG A 199 -15.21 -8.96 10.15
CA ARG A 199 -13.95 -9.45 9.53
C ARG A 199 -12.88 -9.80 10.58
N GLU A 200 -12.89 -9.07 11.69
CA GLU A 200 -11.92 -9.20 12.80
C GLU A 200 -12.01 -10.55 13.52
N ASP A 201 -13.18 -11.21 13.45
CA ASP A 201 -13.39 -12.53 14.02
C ASP A 201 -12.87 -13.66 13.11
N ILE A 202 -12.49 -13.35 11.87
CA ILE A 202 -11.92 -14.31 10.93
C ILE A 202 -10.40 -14.33 11.09
N ILE A 203 -9.90 -15.39 11.72
CA ILE A 203 -8.47 -15.59 11.95
C ILE A 203 -7.86 -16.17 10.68
N VAL A 204 -6.79 -15.54 10.18
CA VAL A 204 -6.11 -15.93 8.95
C VAL A 204 -4.60 -16.07 9.16
N ASN A 205 -3.96 -16.99 8.45
CA ASN A 205 -2.51 -17.03 8.29
C ASN A 205 -2.15 -16.46 6.92
N ILE A 206 -1.28 -15.45 6.89
CA ILE A 206 -0.97 -14.65 5.71
C ILE A 206 0.47 -14.88 5.30
N VAL A 207 0.67 -15.13 4.00
CA VAL A 207 1.97 -15.26 3.37
C VAL A 207 1.99 -14.42 2.08
N GLY A 208 3.11 -13.79 1.78
CA GLY A 208 3.32 -13.15 0.49
C GLY A 208 4.04 -11.81 0.59
N ILE A 209 3.80 -11.00 -0.43
CA ILE A 209 4.39 -9.68 -0.64
C ILE A 209 3.23 -8.70 -0.79
N ASN A 210 3.41 -7.44 -0.41
CA ASN A 210 2.35 -6.44 -0.52
C ASN A 210 1.64 -6.46 -1.87
N HIS A 211 0.32 -6.47 -1.85
CA HIS A 211 -0.60 -6.61 -2.98
C HIS A 211 -0.59 -7.98 -3.69
N PHE A 212 0.27 -8.88 -3.27
CA PHE A 212 0.33 -10.27 -3.73
C PHE A 212 0.44 -11.22 -2.54
N THR A 213 -0.57 -11.17 -1.68
CA THR A 213 -0.69 -11.97 -0.46
C THR A 213 -1.66 -13.12 -0.65
N PHE A 214 -1.47 -14.18 0.15
CA PHE A 214 -2.34 -15.36 0.15
C PHE A 214 -2.60 -15.80 1.58
N LEU A 215 -3.79 -16.38 1.82
CA LEU A 215 -4.12 -17.06 3.06
C LEU A 215 -3.83 -18.55 2.90
N THR A 216 -3.08 -19.11 3.84
CA THR A 216 -2.83 -20.54 3.96
C THR A 216 -3.70 -21.19 5.03
N GLU A 217 -4.28 -20.41 5.93
CA GLU A 217 -5.32 -20.78 6.87
C GLU A 217 -6.36 -19.66 6.97
N ALA A 218 -7.63 -20.06 7.14
CA ALA A 218 -8.72 -19.16 7.48
C ALA A 218 -9.72 -19.89 8.38
N LYS A 219 -10.02 -19.31 9.55
CA LYS A 219 -10.88 -19.94 10.58
C LYS A 219 -11.86 -18.94 11.19
N TYR A 220 -13.06 -19.41 11.49
CA TYR A 220 -14.04 -18.70 12.31
C TYR A 220 -14.50 -19.60 13.45
N LYS A 221 -14.24 -19.22 14.71
CA LYS A 221 -14.61 -20.00 15.91
C LYS A 221 -14.24 -21.50 15.82
N GLY A 222 -13.07 -21.80 15.27
CA GLY A 222 -12.57 -23.17 15.07
C GLY A 222 -13.06 -23.85 13.79
N MET A 223 -13.99 -23.27 13.05
CA MET A 223 -14.44 -23.76 11.74
C MET A 223 -13.38 -23.43 10.69
N ASP A 224 -12.91 -24.44 9.94
CA ASP A 224 -12.05 -24.23 8.78
C ASP A 224 -12.86 -23.70 7.60
N LEU A 225 -12.46 -22.55 7.06
CA LEU A 225 -13.15 -21.88 5.97
C LEU A 225 -12.71 -22.36 4.58
N PHE A 226 -11.61 -23.10 4.44
CA PHE A 226 -11.12 -23.56 3.14
C PHE A 226 -12.09 -24.48 2.39
N PRO A 227 -12.66 -25.53 3.03
CA PRO A 227 -13.66 -26.37 2.37
C PRO A 227 -14.92 -25.58 1.96
N ILE A 228 -15.33 -24.62 2.79
CA ILE A 228 -16.49 -23.78 2.53
C ILE A 228 -16.22 -22.84 1.35
N TYR A 229 -15.05 -22.17 1.36
CA TYR A 229 -14.61 -21.30 0.28
C TYR A 229 -14.47 -22.09 -1.04
N LYS A 230 -13.90 -23.29 -0.99
CA LYS A 230 -13.80 -24.15 -2.18
C LYS A 230 -15.16 -24.43 -2.81
N LYS A 231 -16.13 -24.87 -1.99
CA LYS A 231 -17.50 -25.10 -2.47
C LYS A 231 -18.11 -23.84 -3.06
N TYR A 232 -17.96 -22.72 -2.37
CA TYR A 232 -18.47 -21.42 -2.83
C TYR A 232 -17.87 -21.00 -4.19
N VAL A 233 -16.56 -21.18 -4.36
CA VAL A 233 -15.86 -20.92 -5.64
C VAL A 233 -16.35 -21.82 -6.76
N ASP A 234 -16.64 -23.09 -6.47
CA ASP A 234 -17.15 -24.04 -7.45
C ASP A 234 -18.61 -23.71 -7.87
N GLU A 235 -19.41 -23.15 -6.96
CA GLU A 235 -20.78 -22.72 -7.19
C GLU A 235 -20.89 -21.34 -7.88
N HIS A 236 -19.80 -20.55 -7.89
CA HIS A 236 -19.77 -19.18 -8.47
C HIS A 236 -18.66 -19.05 -9.54
N PRO A 237 -18.73 -19.80 -10.65
CA PRO A 237 -17.69 -19.77 -11.70
C PRO A 237 -17.54 -18.43 -12.38
N GLU A 238 -18.59 -17.59 -12.39
CA GLU A 238 -18.56 -16.24 -12.96
C GLU A 238 -18.11 -15.16 -11.97
N GLY A 239 -17.64 -15.56 -10.78
CA GLY A 239 -17.31 -14.65 -9.71
C GLY A 239 -18.55 -14.16 -8.96
N ILE A 240 -18.35 -13.15 -8.10
CA ILE A 240 -19.40 -12.51 -7.30
C ILE A 240 -19.23 -10.99 -7.37
N GLY A 241 -20.29 -10.24 -7.19
CA GLY A 241 -20.28 -8.79 -7.25
C GLY A 241 -21.26 -8.27 -8.29
N GLU A 242 -21.29 -6.95 -8.44
CA GLU A 242 -22.13 -6.35 -9.45
C GLU A 242 -21.53 -6.51 -10.86
N PRO A 243 -22.34 -6.72 -11.89
CA PRO A 243 -21.88 -6.74 -13.26
C PRO A 243 -21.19 -5.42 -13.61
N ILE A 244 -20.02 -5.51 -14.22
CA ILE A 244 -19.30 -4.34 -14.69
C ILE A 244 -19.94 -3.87 -15.98
N ASP A 245 -20.34 -2.57 -16.03
CA ASP A 245 -20.88 -1.95 -17.23
C ASP A 245 -19.87 -2.09 -18.39
N PRO A 246 -20.23 -2.76 -19.49
CA PRO A 246 -19.35 -2.96 -20.63
C PRO A 246 -18.81 -1.68 -21.24
N ASP A 247 -19.54 -0.58 -21.14
CA ASP A 247 -19.15 0.71 -21.71
C ASP A 247 -18.25 1.53 -20.79
N HIS A 248 -18.22 1.22 -19.48
CA HIS A 248 -17.45 1.96 -18.46
C HIS A 248 -16.35 1.12 -17.79
N TRP A 249 -16.09 -0.10 -18.25
CA TRP A 249 -15.14 -1.02 -17.62
C TRP A 249 -13.72 -0.44 -17.46
N ALA A 250 -13.25 0.42 -18.38
CA ALA A 250 -11.94 1.06 -18.29
C ALA A 250 -11.87 2.17 -17.25
N ASN A 251 -13.00 2.77 -16.87
CA ASN A 251 -13.08 3.96 -16.03
C ASN A 251 -13.88 3.75 -14.75
N ALA A 252 -14.51 2.58 -14.55
CA ALA A 252 -15.20 2.27 -13.32
C ALA A 252 -14.19 2.08 -12.18
N PRO A 253 -14.29 2.84 -11.08
CA PRO A 253 -13.28 2.77 -10.04
C PRO A 253 -13.39 1.48 -9.23
N PHE A 254 -12.29 0.76 -9.10
CA PHE A 254 -12.07 -0.30 -8.12
C PHE A 254 -13.05 -1.49 -8.15
N MET A 255 -13.72 -1.76 -9.25
CA MET A 255 -14.65 -2.88 -9.35
C MET A 255 -13.92 -4.18 -9.68
N CYS A 256 -14.35 -5.28 -9.06
CA CYS A 256 -13.96 -6.63 -9.44
C CYS A 256 -15.03 -7.65 -9.01
N THR A 257 -15.05 -8.79 -9.71
CA THR A 257 -15.96 -9.91 -9.43
C THR A 257 -15.32 -11.02 -8.63
N HIS A 258 -14.10 -10.84 -8.11
CA HIS A 258 -13.28 -11.86 -7.42
C HIS A 258 -12.93 -13.09 -8.27
N LYS A 259 -13.13 -13.03 -9.57
CA LYS A 259 -12.92 -14.17 -10.49
C LYS A 259 -11.44 -14.53 -10.59
N VAL A 260 -10.53 -13.55 -10.49
CA VAL A 260 -9.08 -13.79 -10.44
C VAL A 260 -8.70 -14.51 -9.14
N LYS A 261 -9.23 -14.09 -7.99
CA LYS A 261 -9.02 -14.82 -6.71
C LYS A 261 -9.46 -16.27 -6.80
N PHE A 262 -10.62 -16.51 -7.40
CA PHE A 262 -11.18 -17.85 -7.56
C PHE A 262 -10.33 -18.72 -8.49
N ASP A 263 -9.83 -18.16 -9.59
CA ASP A 263 -8.92 -18.86 -10.50
C ASP A 263 -7.57 -19.18 -9.81
N LEU A 264 -6.97 -18.23 -9.10
CA LEU A 264 -5.73 -18.45 -8.34
C LEU A 264 -5.91 -19.49 -7.24
N PHE A 265 -7.05 -19.49 -6.53
CA PHE A 265 -7.36 -20.53 -5.54
C PHE A 265 -7.43 -21.93 -6.18
N LYS A 266 -8.07 -22.08 -7.34
CA LYS A 266 -8.14 -23.35 -8.08
C LYS A 266 -6.75 -23.85 -8.50
N ARG A 267 -5.82 -22.93 -8.80
CA ARG A 267 -4.45 -23.27 -9.23
C ARG A 267 -3.51 -23.60 -8.07
N TYR A 268 -3.57 -22.82 -6.98
CA TYR A 268 -2.57 -22.86 -5.92
C TYR A 268 -3.09 -23.41 -4.59
N GLY A 269 -4.40 -23.59 -4.43
CA GLY A 269 -4.99 -24.08 -3.17
C GLY A 269 -4.89 -23.10 -2.00
N ALA A 270 -4.40 -21.90 -2.22
CA ALA A 270 -4.31 -20.81 -1.25
C ALA A 270 -5.26 -19.66 -1.64
N ILE A 271 -5.90 -19.00 -0.66
CA ILE A 271 -6.87 -17.94 -0.95
C ILE A 271 -6.12 -16.63 -1.18
N ALA A 272 -6.14 -16.10 -2.40
CA ALA A 272 -5.50 -14.82 -2.70
C ALA A 272 -6.13 -13.68 -1.89
N ALA A 273 -5.30 -12.87 -1.25
CA ALA A 273 -5.70 -11.91 -0.20
C ALA A 273 -5.42 -10.45 -0.56
N ALA A 274 -5.43 -10.12 -1.84
CA ALA A 274 -5.47 -8.76 -2.36
C ALA A 274 -6.60 -8.61 -3.39
N GLY A 275 -6.91 -7.39 -3.82
CA GLY A 275 -7.90 -7.16 -4.88
C GLY A 275 -7.46 -7.75 -6.22
N ASP A 276 -8.41 -8.23 -7.04
CA ASP A 276 -8.12 -8.83 -8.36
C ASP A 276 -7.21 -7.93 -9.21
N ARG A 277 -7.44 -6.63 -9.15
CA ARG A 277 -6.69 -5.61 -9.90
C ARG A 277 -5.21 -5.54 -9.51
N HIS A 278 -4.87 -5.79 -8.25
CA HIS A 278 -3.49 -5.91 -7.78
C HIS A 278 -2.90 -7.26 -8.17
N LEU A 279 -3.62 -8.35 -7.88
CA LEU A 279 -3.15 -9.72 -8.12
C LEU A 279 -2.69 -9.95 -9.57
N VAL A 280 -3.46 -9.44 -10.54
CA VAL A 280 -3.15 -9.64 -11.97
C VAL A 280 -1.84 -9.02 -12.40
N GLU A 281 -1.41 -7.92 -11.76
CA GLU A 281 -0.15 -7.24 -12.09
C GLU A 281 1.10 -8.03 -11.66
N PHE A 282 0.98 -8.92 -10.69
CA PHE A 282 2.07 -9.79 -10.20
C PHE A 282 2.13 -11.13 -10.92
N CYS A 283 1.08 -11.47 -11.66
CA CYS A 283 1.02 -12.69 -12.47
C CYS A 283 1.69 -12.48 -13.83
N PRO A 284 2.08 -13.56 -14.56
CA PRO A 284 2.47 -13.43 -15.95
C PRO A 284 1.42 -12.68 -16.78
N GLY A 285 1.82 -11.56 -17.41
CA GLY A 285 0.89 -10.59 -17.99
C GLY A 285 -0.14 -11.16 -18.95
N LYS A 286 0.22 -12.21 -19.68
CA LYS A 286 -0.71 -12.88 -20.62
C LYS A 286 -1.77 -13.75 -19.96
N TRP A 287 -1.76 -13.95 -18.64
CA TRP A 287 -2.81 -14.74 -17.97
C TRP A 287 -4.12 -13.93 -17.88
N TYR A 288 -4.03 -12.67 -17.45
CA TYR A 288 -5.20 -11.85 -17.14
C TYR A 288 -5.20 -10.49 -17.84
N LEU A 289 -4.03 -10.04 -18.32
CA LEU A 289 -3.82 -8.71 -18.92
C LEU A 289 -3.42 -8.78 -20.40
N LYS A 290 -3.71 -9.90 -21.06
CA LYS A 290 -3.33 -10.12 -22.47
C LYS A 290 -3.93 -9.07 -23.40
N ASP A 291 -5.21 -8.78 -23.23
CA ASP A 291 -6.01 -7.83 -24.02
C ASP A 291 -7.27 -7.45 -23.24
N ILE A 292 -7.99 -6.49 -23.77
CA ILE A 292 -9.22 -5.94 -23.17
C ILE A 292 -10.31 -7.01 -23.00
N ASP A 293 -10.45 -7.93 -23.94
CA ASP A 293 -11.45 -8.99 -23.84
C ASP A 293 -11.13 -9.97 -22.71
N THR A 294 -9.85 -10.27 -22.52
CA THR A 294 -9.37 -11.06 -21.37
C THR A 294 -9.71 -10.36 -20.05
N ILE A 295 -9.39 -9.06 -19.92
CA ILE A 295 -9.69 -8.25 -18.73
C ILE A 295 -11.18 -8.28 -18.40
N ARG A 296 -12.01 -8.04 -19.40
CA ARG A 296 -13.48 -8.12 -19.28
C ARG A 296 -13.96 -9.50 -18.85
N SER A 297 -13.39 -10.56 -19.44
CA SER A 297 -13.77 -11.94 -19.12
C SER A 297 -13.46 -12.33 -17.67
N PHE A 298 -12.44 -11.72 -17.06
CA PHE A 298 -12.10 -11.90 -15.64
C PHE A 298 -12.83 -10.93 -14.71
N GLY A 299 -13.63 -10.01 -15.24
CA GLY A 299 -14.56 -9.19 -14.47
C GLY A 299 -13.89 -8.22 -13.49
N PHE A 300 -12.81 -7.58 -13.89
CA PHE A 300 -12.21 -6.45 -13.16
C PHE A 300 -12.06 -5.24 -14.07
N THR A 301 -11.93 -4.04 -13.46
CA THR A 301 -11.82 -2.79 -14.19
C THR A 301 -10.41 -2.22 -14.15
N LEU A 302 -10.06 -1.47 -15.19
CA LEU A 302 -8.95 -0.53 -15.14
C LEU A 302 -9.47 0.78 -14.54
N THR A 303 -8.66 1.46 -13.74
CA THR A 303 -9.00 2.80 -13.24
C THR A 303 -8.10 3.81 -13.92
N SER A 304 -8.68 4.63 -14.78
CA SER A 304 -7.91 5.65 -15.49
C SER A 304 -7.32 6.67 -14.50
N VAL A 305 -6.15 7.20 -14.80
CA VAL A 305 -5.56 8.29 -14.02
C VAL A 305 -6.41 9.55 -14.12
N GLN A 306 -7.15 9.74 -15.23
CA GLN A 306 -8.11 10.83 -15.34
C GLN A 306 -9.20 10.79 -14.26
N TRP A 307 -9.70 9.58 -13.91
CA TRP A 307 -10.61 9.43 -12.77
C TRP A 307 -9.97 9.91 -11.46
N ARG A 308 -8.70 9.57 -11.21
CA ARG A 308 -7.95 10.00 -10.02
C ARG A 308 -7.74 11.52 -9.99
N LYS A 309 -7.47 12.15 -11.15
CA LYS A 309 -7.39 13.61 -11.29
C LYS A 309 -8.73 14.27 -10.94
N ASN A 310 -9.84 13.72 -11.43
CA ASN A 310 -11.19 14.22 -11.12
C ASN A 310 -11.54 14.04 -9.64
N ASP A 311 -11.21 12.88 -9.05
CA ASP A 311 -11.40 12.63 -7.62
C ASP A 311 -10.57 13.61 -6.75
N LEU A 312 -9.34 13.94 -7.16
CA LEU A 312 -8.53 14.96 -6.47
C LEU A 312 -9.22 16.33 -6.47
N VAL A 313 -9.84 16.73 -7.59
CA VAL A 313 -10.61 17.98 -7.64
C VAL A 313 -11.73 17.98 -6.62
N ASN A 314 -12.49 16.87 -6.53
CA ASN A 314 -13.56 16.71 -5.54
C ASN A 314 -13.01 16.75 -4.10
N ARG A 315 -11.91 16.05 -3.83
CA ARG A 315 -11.26 16.06 -2.50
C ARG A 315 -10.75 17.44 -2.12
N LYS A 316 -10.16 18.20 -3.06
CA LYS A 316 -9.75 19.60 -2.84
C LYS A 316 -10.95 20.47 -2.48
N LYS A 317 -12.09 20.32 -3.19
CA LYS A 317 -13.33 21.05 -2.88
C LYS A 317 -13.82 20.73 -1.47
N VAL A 318 -13.94 19.45 -1.11
CA VAL A 318 -14.35 19.04 0.24
C VAL A 318 -13.39 19.58 1.31
N THR A 319 -12.08 19.61 1.03
CA THR A 319 -11.09 20.17 1.95
C THR A 319 -11.29 21.68 2.13
N LEU A 320 -11.53 22.41 1.05
CA LEU A 320 -11.81 23.84 1.10
C LEU A 320 -13.12 24.15 1.84
N ASP A 321 -14.18 23.36 1.64
CA ASP A 321 -15.43 23.48 2.36
C ASP A 321 -15.22 23.35 3.88
N ASN A 322 -14.47 22.30 4.31
CA ASN A 322 -14.15 22.11 5.74
C ASN A 322 -13.24 23.23 6.28
N TYR A 323 -12.26 23.69 5.52
CA TYR A 323 -11.41 24.82 5.89
C TYR A 323 -12.21 26.11 6.12
N ASN A 324 -13.27 26.32 5.33
CA ASN A 324 -14.18 27.47 5.42
C ASN A 324 -15.32 27.28 6.47
N GLY A 325 -15.25 26.24 7.29
CA GLY A 325 -16.15 26.06 8.43
C GLY A 325 -17.29 25.05 8.25
N LYS A 326 -17.35 24.33 7.10
CA LYS A 326 -18.26 23.18 7.01
C LYS A 326 -17.76 22.10 7.97
N PRO A 327 -18.63 21.55 8.84
CA PRO A 327 -18.21 20.54 9.82
C PRO A 327 -17.54 19.34 9.17
N PHE A 328 -16.43 18.89 9.76
CA PHE A 328 -15.82 17.62 9.41
C PHE A 328 -16.67 16.49 10.02
N GLU A 329 -17.14 15.59 9.16
CA GLU A 329 -17.94 14.44 9.58
C GLU A 329 -17.02 13.24 9.88
N LEU A 330 -17.15 12.67 11.09
CA LEU A 330 -16.45 11.45 11.46
C LEU A 330 -17.04 10.24 10.73
N ARG A 331 -16.17 9.31 10.34
CA ARG A 331 -16.56 8.07 9.67
C ARG A 331 -15.72 6.89 10.15
N GLU A 332 -16.16 5.69 9.84
CA GLU A 332 -15.30 4.51 9.95
C GLU A 332 -14.34 4.47 8.74
N THR A 333 -13.05 4.49 9.04
CA THR A 333 -12.01 4.40 8.00
C THR A 333 -11.66 2.96 7.66
N GLY A 334 -11.80 2.06 8.62
CA GLY A 334 -11.39 0.67 8.53
C GLY A 334 -9.88 0.47 8.71
N GLU A 335 -9.13 1.55 9.00
CA GLU A 335 -7.70 1.50 9.27
C GLU A 335 -7.41 1.08 10.72
N GLU A 336 -6.31 0.37 10.92
CA GLU A 336 -5.90 -0.12 12.25
C GLU A 336 -4.73 0.70 12.87
N THR A 337 -4.33 1.80 12.24
CA THR A 337 -3.16 2.60 12.65
C THR A 337 -3.22 3.02 14.12
N VAL A 338 -4.36 3.53 14.58
CA VAL A 338 -4.53 3.97 15.96
C VAL A 338 -4.49 2.79 16.93
N LEU A 339 -5.01 1.62 16.54
CA LEU A 339 -4.93 0.38 17.33
C LEU A 339 -3.48 -0.11 17.43
N GLN A 340 -2.71 -0.05 16.35
CA GLN A 340 -1.28 -0.38 16.32
C GLN A 340 -0.48 0.58 17.23
N ILE A 341 -0.72 1.89 17.14
CA ILE A 341 -0.12 2.90 18.03
C ILE A 341 -0.43 2.58 19.49
N LYS A 342 -1.69 2.30 19.82
CA LYS A 342 -2.09 1.92 21.20
C LYS A 342 -1.37 0.68 21.68
N ALA A 343 -1.28 -0.36 20.86
CA ALA A 343 -0.58 -1.59 21.21
C ALA A 343 0.93 -1.35 21.45
N LEU A 344 1.58 -0.53 20.62
CA LEU A 344 2.98 -0.14 20.79
C LEU A 344 3.21 0.71 22.04
N LEU A 345 2.20 1.46 22.49
CA LEU A 345 2.23 2.19 23.76
C LEU A 345 1.90 1.32 25.00
N GLY A 346 1.57 0.03 24.79
CA GLY A 346 1.21 -0.89 25.88
C GLY A 346 -0.26 -0.77 26.33
N LEU A 347 -1.12 -0.15 25.53
CA LEU A 347 -2.55 0.03 25.82
C LEU A 347 -3.42 -1.09 25.22
N GLY A 348 -2.88 -2.26 25.10
CA GLY A 348 -3.52 -3.44 24.51
C GLY A 348 -2.56 -4.19 23.59
N ASN A 349 -3.08 -5.21 22.94
CA ASN A 349 -2.33 -6.01 21.96
C ASN A 349 -3.19 -6.19 20.71
N ILE A 350 -2.55 -6.34 19.55
CA ILE A 350 -3.23 -6.67 18.29
C ILE A 350 -2.35 -7.60 17.46
N VAL A 351 -3.01 -8.53 16.76
CA VAL A 351 -2.39 -9.32 15.68
C VAL A 351 -3.02 -8.86 14.37
N THR A 352 -2.21 -8.35 13.47
CA THR A 352 -2.67 -7.88 12.16
C THR A 352 -1.57 -8.03 11.11
N ASN A 353 -1.94 -7.95 9.81
CA ASN A 353 -0.97 -7.99 8.72
C ASN A 353 -0.16 -6.71 8.63
N VAL A 354 1.12 -6.89 8.38
CA VAL A 354 2.07 -5.79 8.13
C VAL A 354 3.16 -6.21 7.17
N ASN A 355 3.75 -5.23 6.51
CA ASN A 355 4.91 -5.38 5.64
C ASN A 355 6.18 -5.12 6.45
N ILE A 356 6.99 -6.15 6.67
CA ILE A 356 8.22 -6.13 7.48
C ILE A 356 9.29 -7.06 6.88
N PRO A 357 10.58 -6.86 7.19
CA PRO A 357 11.63 -7.79 6.77
C PRO A 357 11.36 -9.23 7.23
N ASN A 358 11.58 -10.18 6.35
CA ASN A 358 11.54 -11.60 6.66
C ASN A 358 12.68 -11.95 7.61
N LYS A 359 12.36 -12.42 8.79
CA LYS A 359 13.30 -12.95 9.79
C LYS A 359 13.09 -14.45 10.01
N GLY A 360 12.51 -15.13 9.00
CA GLY A 360 12.15 -16.54 9.02
C GLY A 360 10.66 -16.82 9.22
N GLN A 361 9.81 -15.78 9.26
CA GLN A 361 8.36 -15.97 9.34
C GLN A 361 7.80 -16.64 8.09
N ILE A 362 8.36 -16.40 6.91
CA ILE A 362 8.18 -17.24 5.72
C ILE A 362 9.50 -17.99 5.50
N GLU A 363 9.48 -19.31 5.70
CA GLU A 363 10.69 -20.13 5.79
C GLU A 363 11.51 -20.21 4.50
N ASN A 364 10.85 -20.17 3.36
CA ASN A 364 11.45 -20.35 2.04
C ASN A 364 11.47 -19.09 1.18
N LEU A 365 11.42 -17.92 1.82
CA LEU A 365 11.78 -16.64 1.18
C LEU A 365 13.08 -16.08 1.78
N PRO A 366 13.83 -15.28 1.03
CA PRO A 366 15.10 -14.70 1.49
C PRO A 366 14.94 -13.94 2.80
N ILE A 367 15.93 -14.06 3.69
CA ILE A 367 16.02 -13.24 4.89
C ILE A 367 16.18 -11.77 4.50
N ASP A 368 15.54 -10.89 5.27
CA ASP A 368 15.48 -9.43 5.07
C ASP A 368 14.68 -8.95 3.83
N ALA A 369 14.19 -9.84 2.95
CA ALA A 369 13.17 -9.46 1.99
C ALA A 369 11.93 -8.96 2.74
N VAL A 370 11.34 -7.85 2.30
CA VAL A 370 10.11 -7.36 2.95
C VAL A 370 8.94 -8.21 2.48
N VAL A 371 8.23 -8.79 3.43
CA VAL A 371 7.08 -9.67 3.22
C VAL A 371 5.87 -9.16 3.99
N GLU A 372 4.69 -9.53 3.56
CA GLU A 372 3.45 -9.24 4.27
C GLU A 372 2.96 -10.50 5.01
N THR A 373 2.99 -10.43 6.33
CA THR A 373 2.57 -11.49 7.26
C THR A 373 1.88 -10.90 8.47
N ASN A 374 1.20 -11.73 9.26
CA ASN A 374 0.74 -11.30 10.57
C ASN A 374 1.92 -10.94 11.49
N ALA A 375 1.71 -9.93 12.32
CA ALA A 375 2.60 -9.59 13.42
C ALA A 375 1.82 -9.30 14.70
N PHE A 376 2.44 -9.59 15.83
CA PHE A 376 1.92 -9.29 17.17
C PHE A 376 2.52 -7.98 17.66
N PHE A 377 1.66 -7.04 17.96
CA PHE A 377 2.00 -5.73 18.53
C PHE A 377 1.72 -5.71 20.03
N SER A 378 2.69 -5.28 20.82
CA SER A 378 2.57 -5.17 22.29
C SER A 378 3.74 -4.37 22.87
N GLY A 379 3.46 -3.34 23.67
CA GLY A 379 4.43 -2.65 24.53
C GLY A 379 5.82 -2.38 23.91
N ASP A 380 5.92 -1.43 22.97
CA ASP A 380 7.15 -1.06 22.22
C ASP A 380 7.77 -2.24 21.42
N SER A 381 6.95 -3.21 21.04
CA SER A 381 7.40 -4.42 20.34
C SER A 381 6.46 -4.79 19.20
N LEU A 382 7.06 -5.14 18.07
CA LEU A 382 6.43 -5.78 16.93
C LEU A 382 7.16 -7.10 16.68
N LYS A 383 6.44 -8.22 16.78
CA LYS A 383 7.00 -9.55 16.55
C LYS A 383 6.28 -10.22 15.38
N PRO A 384 6.99 -10.64 14.33
CA PRO A 384 6.36 -11.40 13.26
C PRO A 384 5.78 -12.71 13.80
N VAL A 385 4.60 -13.06 13.30
CA VAL A 385 4.01 -14.39 13.53
C VAL A 385 4.59 -15.34 12.49
N HIS A 386 5.03 -16.52 12.92
CA HIS A 386 5.53 -17.54 12.01
C HIS A 386 4.41 -17.99 11.07
N ALA A 387 4.61 -17.79 9.78
CA ALA A 387 3.63 -18.07 8.74
C ALA A 387 3.86 -19.40 8.02
N GLY A 388 5.06 -20.00 8.21
CA GLY A 388 5.43 -21.31 7.70
C GLY A 388 6.02 -21.27 6.29
N LYS A 389 5.97 -22.42 5.63
CA LYS A 389 6.52 -22.64 4.29
C LYS A 389 5.43 -22.46 3.22
N VAL A 390 5.74 -21.72 2.20
CA VAL A 390 4.88 -21.57 1.01
C VAL A 390 5.06 -22.75 0.07
N GLU A 391 3.98 -23.24 -0.54
CA GLU A 391 4.02 -24.29 -1.56
C GLU A 391 4.92 -23.89 -2.73
N PRO A 392 5.77 -24.80 -3.28
CA PRO A 392 6.79 -24.47 -4.26
C PRO A 392 6.28 -23.73 -5.49
N ALA A 393 5.11 -24.11 -6.01
CA ALA A 393 4.55 -23.48 -7.21
C ALA A 393 4.16 -22.01 -6.98
N LEU A 394 3.64 -21.68 -5.80
CA LEU A 394 3.33 -20.31 -5.41
C LEU A 394 4.59 -19.54 -5.01
N ASN A 395 5.51 -20.21 -4.29
CA ASN A 395 6.78 -19.61 -3.87
C ASN A 395 7.64 -19.14 -5.05
N ALA A 396 7.63 -19.86 -6.17
CA ALA A 396 8.34 -19.46 -7.38
C ALA A 396 7.88 -18.10 -7.94
N LEU A 397 6.62 -17.74 -7.75
CA LEU A 397 6.12 -16.40 -8.08
C LEU A 397 6.66 -15.36 -7.09
N PHE A 398 6.67 -15.67 -5.81
CA PHE A 398 7.19 -14.76 -4.78
C PHE A 398 8.69 -14.52 -4.91
N GLU A 399 9.50 -15.56 -5.09
CA GLU A 399 10.96 -15.44 -5.27
C GLU A 399 11.31 -14.49 -6.42
N ARG A 400 10.65 -14.68 -7.58
CA ARG A 400 10.88 -13.80 -8.73
C ARG A 400 10.59 -12.34 -8.40
N ILE A 401 9.48 -12.05 -7.68
CA ILE A 401 9.09 -10.69 -7.32
C ILE A 401 10.09 -10.10 -6.32
N VAL A 402 10.52 -10.88 -5.32
CA VAL A 402 11.53 -10.47 -4.33
C VAL A 402 12.82 -10.06 -5.02
N GLU A 403 13.34 -10.91 -5.92
CA GLU A 403 14.60 -10.63 -6.64
C GLU A 403 14.50 -9.40 -7.56
N GLU A 404 13.35 -9.22 -8.21
CA GLU A 404 13.09 -8.02 -9.00
C GLU A 404 13.09 -6.77 -8.10
N GLN A 405 12.37 -6.80 -6.98
CA GLN A 405 12.27 -5.67 -6.06
C GLN A 405 13.62 -5.31 -5.43
N GLU A 406 14.44 -6.29 -5.05
CA GLU A 406 15.80 -6.04 -4.56
C GLU A 406 16.68 -5.37 -5.63
N THR A 407 16.56 -5.83 -6.89
CA THR A 407 17.27 -5.23 -8.03
C THR A 407 16.83 -3.78 -8.27
N VAL A 408 15.52 -3.51 -8.21
CA VAL A 408 14.98 -2.15 -8.36
C VAL A 408 15.42 -1.24 -7.20
N CYS A 409 15.44 -1.74 -5.97
CA CYS A 409 15.92 -0.98 -4.82
C CYS A 409 17.38 -0.54 -5.01
N ASP A 410 18.23 -1.46 -5.40
CA ASP A 410 19.64 -1.16 -5.64
C ASP A 410 19.83 -0.17 -6.79
N ALA A 411 19.10 -0.35 -7.90
CA ALA A 411 19.16 0.54 -9.05
C ALA A 411 18.70 1.96 -8.70
N ALA A 412 17.61 2.08 -7.93
CA ALA A 412 17.04 3.36 -7.51
C ALA A 412 17.99 4.16 -6.61
N LEU A 413 18.67 3.49 -5.66
CA LEU A 413 19.60 4.13 -4.73
C LEU A 413 20.93 4.49 -5.38
N THR A 414 21.38 3.70 -6.35
CA THR A 414 22.69 3.93 -7.03
C THR A 414 22.59 4.76 -8.30
N GLY A 415 21.38 4.90 -8.88
CA GLY A 415 21.20 5.50 -10.20
C GLY A 415 21.80 4.67 -11.33
N ASP A 416 21.76 3.33 -11.21
CA ASP A 416 22.29 2.39 -12.22
C ASP A 416 21.19 2.10 -13.26
N TYR A 417 21.36 2.67 -14.46
CA TYR A 417 20.39 2.53 -15.55
C TYR A 417 20.25 1.08 -16.03
N GLU A 418 21.39 0.38 -16.29
CA GLU A 418 21.32 -0.97 -16.83
C GLU A 418 20.72 -1.95 -15.84
N LYS A 419 21.00 -1.79 -14.54
CA LYS A 419 20.38 -2.59 -13.49
C LYS A 419 18.85 -2.33 -13.42
N ALA A 420 18.43 -1.07 -13.53
CA ALA A 420 17.01 -0.72 -13.58
C ALA A 420 16.32 -1.31 -14.82
N PHE A 421 16.99 -1.24 -15.97
CA PHE A 421 16.45 -1.80 -17.21
C PHE A 421 16.39 -3.34 -17.17
N VAL A 422 17.38 -4.01 -16.58
CA VAL A 422 17.31 -5.47 -16.38
C VAL A 422 16.13 -5.88 -15.52
N ALA A 423 15.88 -5.17 -14.41
CA ALA A 423 14.67 -5.43 -13.60
C ALA A 423 13.39 -5.21 -14.41
N PHE A 424 13.35 -4.14 -15.23
CA PHE A 424 12.21 -3.81 -16.09
C PHE A 424 11.91 -4.92 -17.10
N VAL A 425 12.89 -5.42 -17.83
CA VAL A 425 12.67 -6.47 -18.85
C VAL A 425 12.41 -7.84 -18.25
N ASN A 426 12.85 -8.09 -17.02
CA ASN A 426 12.57 -9.33 -16.31
C ASN A 426 11.14 -9.37 -15.71
N ASN A 427 10.46 -8.24 -15.67
CA ASN A 427 9.09 -8.20 -15.16
C ASN A 427 8.14 -8.99 -16.09
N PRO A 428 7.27 -9.86 -15.53
CA PRO A 428 6.40 -10.74 -16.32
C PRO A 428 5.36 -10.01 -17.18
N ASN A 429 5.12 -8.72 -16.91
CA ASN A 429 4.22 -7.89 -17.69
C ASN A 429 4.93 -7.26 -18.90
N VAL A 430 6.27 -7.19 -18.90
CA VAL A 430 7.06 -6.68 -20.03
C VAL A 430 7.31 -7.80 -21.05
N CYS A 431 6.26 -8.19 -21.76
CA CYS A 431 6.32 -9.22 -22.80
C CYS A 431 6.63 -8.62 -24.18
N LEU A 432 7.72 -7.83 -24.28
CA LEU A 432 8.14 -7.08 -25.46
C LEU A 432 9.45 -7.62 -26.04
N GLY A 433 9.72 -7.32 -27.33
CA GLY A 433 11.06 -7.39 -27.87
C GLY A 433 12.00 -6.43 -27.15
N PHE A 434 13.29 -6.74 -27.13
CA PHE A 434 14.26 -6.00 -26.32
C PHE A 434 14.37 -4.50 -26.72
N GLU A 435 14.26 -4.19 -28.00
CA GLU A 435 14.26 -2.81 -28.51
C GLU A 435 13.01 -2.04 -28.06
N ASP A 436 11.82 -2.64 -28.18
CA ASP A 436 10.56 -2.02 -27.74
C ASP A 436 10.55 -1.82 -26.23
N ALA A 437 11.06 -2.78 -25.46
CA ALA A 437 11.18 -2.66 -24.02
C ALA A 437 12.10 -1.49 -23.61
N ARG A 438 13.23 -1.30 -24.33
CA ARG A 438 14.14 -0.16 -24.09
C ARG A 438 13.50 1.17 -24.48
N ASN A 439 12.79 1.21 -25.61
CA ASN A 439 12.06 2.41 -26.03
C ASN A 439 11.00 2.81 -25.02
N LEU A 440 10.19 1.85 -24.55
CA LEU A 440 9.18 2.08 -23.50
C LEU A 440 9.83 2.58 -22.21
N PHE A 441 10.89 1.91 -21.75
CA PHE A 441 11.57 2.31 -20.50
C PHE A 441 12.10 3.73 -20.59
N ASN A 442 12.79 4.08 -21.69
CA ASN A 442 13.32 5.43 -21.91
C ASN A 442 12.21 6.48 -22.00
N GLU A 443 11.09 6.17 -22.69
CA GLU A 443 9.95 7.08 -22.77
C GLU A 443 9.36 7.35 -21.37
N MET A 444 9.21 6.32 -20.54
CA MET A 444 8.70 6.48 -19.19
C MET A 444 9.65 7.27 -18.28
N LEU A 445 10.96 7.09 -18.39
CA LEU A 445 11.96 7.89 -17.67
C LEU A 445 11.89 9.37 -18.09
N GLU A 446 11.83 9.64 -19.41
CA GLU A 446 11.70 11.02 -19.93
C GLU A 446 10.43 11.69 -19.47
N ASN A 447 9.28 11.01 -19.52
CA ASN A 447 8.00 11.56 -19.10
C ASN A 447 7.97 11.92 -17.61
N THR A 448 8.79 11.26 -16.79
CA THR A 448 8.79 11.42 -15.33
C THR A 448 10.05 12.10 -14.78
N LYS A 449 10.93 12.57 -15.66
CA LYS A 449 12.26 13.15 -15.33
C LYS A 449 12.24 14.24 -14.26
N LYS A 450 11.18 15.03 -14.21
CA LYS A 450 11.04 16.13 -13.24
C LYS A 450 11.17 15.66 -11.79
N TYR A 451 10.71 14.45 -11.50
CA TYR A 451 10.73 13.85 -10.17
C TYR A 451 11.68 12.64 -10.07
N LEU A 452 12.54 12.44 -11.07
CA LEU A 452 13.49 11.34 -11.12
C LEU A 452 14.89 11.85 -10.72
N PRO A 453 15.35 11.65 -9.46
CA PRO A 453 16.56 12.31 -8.95
C PRO A 453 17.84 11.96 -9.71
N HIS A 454 17.90 10.74 -10.29
CA HIS A 454 19.07 10.25 -11.02
C HIS A 454 18.94 10.36 -12.54
N TYR A 455 17.98 11.14 -13.06
CA TYR A 455 17.73 11.21 -14.50
C TYR A 455 18.98 11.58 -15.33
N ASP A 456 19.74 12.61 -14.91
CA ASP A 456 20.97 12.99 -15.61
C ASP A 456 22.06 11.90 -15.59
N ARG A 457 22.06 11.06 -14.55
CA ARG A 457 22.96 9.89 -14.46
C ARG A 457 22.52 8.80 -15.42
N TYR A 458 21.23 8.56 -15.56
CA TYR A 458 20.68 7.62 -16.56
C TYR A 458 21.02 8.06 -17.99
N LEU A 459 20.85 9.35 -18.31
CA LEU A 459 21.22 9.89 -19.63
C LEU A 459 22.70 9.70 -19.98
N LYS A 460 23.61 9.84 -19.01
CA LYS A 460 25.05 9.64 -19.23
C LYS A 460 25.44 8.20 -19.51
N GLN A 461 24.63 7.24 -19.11
CA GLN A 461 24.85 5.81 -19.37
C GLN A 461 24.26 5.37 -20.71
N LEU A 462 23.39 6.18 -21.32
CA LEU A 462 22.82 5.96 -22.65
C LEU A 462 23.71 6.47 -23.79
N ASN A 463 24.62 7.40 -23.53
CA ASN A 463 25.60 7.97 -24.47
C ASN A 463 26.99 7.34 -24.28
#